data_c136f969b4e90547bc4cc051eb7c52b9
#
_entry.id   c136f969b4e90547bc4cc051eb7c52b9
#
_cell.length_a   1.000
_cell.length_b   1.000
_cell.length_c   1.000
_cell.angle_alpha   90.00
_cell.angle_beta   90.00
_cell.angle_gamma   90.00
#
_symmetry.space_group_name_H-M   'P 1'
#
loop_
_entity.id
_entity.type
_entity.pdbx_description
1 polymer ?
#
loop_
_entity_poly.entity_id
_entity_poly.type
_entity_poly.pdbx_seq_one_letter_code
_entity_poly.pdbx_strand_id
1 'polypeptide(L)'
;VIFGPWPFVTDLRTGAFSGGGGEEAIMSAASALDLGANKYRPSTINDVYDIARMVDYLDNIHSYSRFVVPTELSEDLLVADINTAYASLMGTQKHTALTFSDGKNVKPTLEMLDIIAGGEGEFIKRPFCHGGGCTIVSPLQYGTDNCEVALASLQLNAPIWVVIAPQSGATAPAALAGCLVQALAETLASLLLIDLIKPGHPVIFGPWPFVTDLRTGAFSGGGGEEA
;
A
#
# COMPACT_ATOMS: atom_id res chain seq x y z
N VAL A 1 2.78 6.40 -13.66
CA VAL A 1 2.03 5.22 -13.20
C VAL A 1 2.99 4.06 -13.24
N ILE A 2 3.27 3.48 -12.10
CA ILE A 2 4.10 2.28 -12.01
C ILE A 2 3.12 1.12 -11.89
N PHE A 3 3.19 0.19 -12.83
CA PHE A 3 2.50 -1.09 -12.78
C PHE A 3 3.54 -2.14 -12.39
N GLY A 4 3.29 -2.89 -11.36
CA GLY A 4 4.16 -3.99 -10.95
C GLY A 4 3.35 -5.23 -10.62
N PRO A 5 3.87 -6.42 -10.91
CA PRO A 5 3.21 -7.65 -10.49
C PRO A 5 3.29 -7.78 -8.98
N TRP A 6 2.16 -8.01 -8.34
CA TRP A 6 2.11 -8.45 -6.94
C TRP A 6 2.39 -9.95 -6.90
N PRO A 7 3.55 -10.35 -6.35
CA PRO A 7 3.95 -11.73 -6.57
C PRO A 7 3.18 -12.75 -5.72
N PHE A 8 2.68 -12.41 -4.53
CA PHE A 8 2.29 -13.50 -3.63
C PHE A 8 1.26 -13.11 -2.56
N VAL A 9 0.20 -13.90 -2.44
CA VAL A 9 -0.69 -13.93 -1.28
C VAL A 9 -0.49 -15.27 -0.56
N THR A 10 -0.16 -15.25 0.72
CA THR A 10 -0.05 -16.45 1.54
C THR A 10 -1.11 -16.45 2.61
N ASP A 11 -1.94 -17.47 2.65
CA ASP A 11 -2.77 -17.77 3.81
C ASP A 11 -1.88 -18.42 4.88
N LEU A 12 -1.49 -17.67 5.89
CA LEU A 12 -0.61 -18.16 6.96
C LEU A 12 -1.22 -19.28 7.78
N ARG A 13 -2.55 -19.48 7.76
CA ARG A 13 -3.23 -20.57 8.46
C ARG A 13 -3.07 -21.91 7.75
N THR A 14 -3.09 -21.89 6.45
CA THR A 14 -3.08 -23.10 5.62
C THR A 14 -1.72 -23.34 4.97
N GLY A 15 -0.83 -22.34 4.99
CA GLY A 15 0.39 -22.34 4.20
C GLY A 15 0.12 -22.30 2.69
N ALA A 16 -1.12 -22.08 2.29
CA ALA A 16 -1.49 -22.03 0.89
C ALA A 16 -0.87 -20.76 0.27
N PHE A 17 -0.13 -20.99 -0.78
CA PHE A 17 0.56 -19.99 -1.56
C PHE A 17 -0.18 -19.79 -2.88
N SER A 18 -0.70 -18.61 -3.13
CA SER A 18 -1.21 -18.26 -4.44
C SER A 18 -0.28 -17.22 -5.07
N GLY A 19 0.51 -17.67 -6.03
CA GLY A 19 1.18 -16.77 -6.96
C GLY A 19 0.12 -16.21 -7.90
N GLY A 20 -0.26 -14.98 -7.69
CA GLY A 20 -1.23 -14.29 -8.54
C GLY A 20 -0.52 -13.27 -9.41
N GLY A 21 -0.46 -13.46 -10.69
CA GLY A 21 -0.06 -12.43 -11.63
C GLY A 21 -1.13 -11.32 -11.73
N GLY A 22 -1.43 -10.63 -10.62
CA GLY A 22 -2.29 -9.45 -10.64
C GLY A 22 -1.46 -8.18 -10.82
N GLU A 23 -1.91 -7.29 -11.68
CA GLU A 23 -1.33 -5.96 -11.83
C GLU A 23 -1.98 -5.00 -10.85
N GLU A 24 -1.20 -4.26 -10.07
CA GLU A 24 -1.68 -3.20 -9.19
C GLU A 24 -1.15 -1.84 -9.63
N ALA A 25 -2.03 -0.84 -9.61
CA ALA A 25 -1.63 0.54 -9.77
C ALA A 25 -1.31 1.12 -8.40
N ILE A 26 -0.04 1.37 -8.15
CA ILE A 26 0.44 1.90 -6.87
C ILE A 26 1.36 3.10 -7.09
N MET A 27 1.12 4.16 -6.36
CA MET A 27 2.05 5.29 -6.18
C MET A 27 1.57 6.21 -5.05
N SER A 28 2.47 7.04 -4.52
CA SER A 28 2.10 8.07 -3.54
C SER A 28 2.87 9.35 -3.84
N ALA A 29 2.28 10.22 -4.64
CA ALA A 29 2.83 11.53 -4.95
C ALA A 29 1.93 12.64 -4.40
N ALA A 30 2.52 13.74 -3.95
CA ALA A 30 1.79 14.93 -3.49
C ALA A 30 1.45 15.90 -4.63
N SER A 31 1.69 15.51 -5.87
CA SER A 31 1.43 16.33 -7.05
C SER A 31 0.89 15.50 -8.21
N ALA A 32 0.02 16.11 -8.99
CA ALA A 32 -0.53 15.58 -10.23
C ALA A 32 -0.10 16.44 -11.41
N LEU A 33 0.12 15.81 -12.57
CA LEU A 33 0.41 16.53 -13.80
C LEU A 33 -0.90 17.03 -14.44
N ASP A 34 -1.06 18.32 -14.54
CA ASP A 34 -2.09 18.93 -15.38
C ASP A 34 -1.68 18.81 -16.85
N LEU A 35 -2.36 17.93 -17.58
CA LEU A 35 -2.05 17.66 -18.98
C LEU A 35 -2.34 18.85 -19.90
N GLY A 36 -3.33 19.70 -19.55
CA GLY A 36 -3.68 20.88 -20.34
C GLY A 36 -2.63 21.99 -20.21
N ALA A 37 -2.17 22.23 -19.00
CA ALA A 37 -1.15 23.24 -18.71
C ALA A 37 0.29 22.69 -18.86
N ASN A 38 0.48 21.37 -18.94
CA ASN A 38 1.75 20.66 -18.89
C ASN A 38 2.60 21.09 -17.68
N LYS A 39 1.96 21.19 -16.51
CA LYS A 39 2.59 21.60 -15.25
C LYS A 39 2.13 20.72 -14.10
N TYR A 40 3.02 20.47 -13.16
CA TYR A 40 2.65 19.83 -11.90
C TYR A 40 1.86 20.81 -11.03
N ARG A 41 0.82 20.32 -10.42
CA ARG A 41 0.03 20.98 -9.38
C ARG A 41 -0.12 20.11 -8.15
N PRO A 42 -0.44 20.67 -6.98
CA PRO A 42 -0.81 19.88 -5.81
C PRO A 42 -1.95 18.90 -6.15
N SER A 43 -1.85 17.67 -5.66
CA SER A 43 -2.91 16.67 -5.83
C SER A 43 -4.06 16.92 -4.87
N THR A 44 -5.25 16.52 -5.29
CA THR A 44 -6.52 16.73 -4.60
C THR A 44 -7.24 15.40 -4.39
N ILE A 45 -8.28 15.42 -3.56
CA ILE A 45 -9.14 14.25 -3.36
C ILE A 45 -9.86 13.82 -4.65
N ASN A 46 -10.16 14.77 -5.54
CA ASN A 46 -10.71 14.45 -6.85
C ASN A 46 -9.74 13.64 -7.72
N ASP A 47 -8.44 13.89 -7.61
CA ASP A 47 -7.43 13.08 -8.31
C ASP A 47 -7.44 11.63 -7.81
N VAL A 48 -7.62 11.41 -6.51
CA VAL A 48 -7.77 10.05 -5.94
C VAL A 48 -8.94 9.32 -6.59
N TYR A 49 -10.10 9.99 -6.64
CA TYR A 49 -11.32 9.43 -7.23
C TYR A 49 -11.18 9.18 -8.73
N ASP A 50 -10.68 10.13 -9.49
CA ASP A 50 -10.55 10.02 -10.94
C ASP A 50 -9.54 8.95 -11.36
N ILE A 51 -8.43 8.82 -10.62
CA ILE A 51 -7.46 7.74 -10.86
C ILE A 51 -8.07 6.38 -10.51
N ALA A 52 -8.82 6.27 -9.41
CA ALA A 52 -9.53 5.04 -9.07
C ALA A 52 -10.52 4.64 -10.19
N ARG A 53 -11.27 5.59 -10.76
CA ARG A 53 -12.15 5.36 -11.92
C ARG A 53 -11.37 4.92 -13.15
N MET A 54 -10.23 5.52 -13.42
CA MET A 54 -9.37 5.10 -14.51
C MET A 54 -8.91 3.65 -14.34
N VAL A 55 -8.50 3.28 -13.12
CA VAL A 55 -8.13 1.90 -12.80
C VAL A 55 -9.31 0.95 -12.95
N ASP A 56 -10.51 1.36 -12.55
CA ASP A 56 -11.72 0.54 -12.73
C ASP A 56 -12.00 0.22 -14.20
N TYR A 57 -11.77 1.17 -15.07
CA TYR A 57 -11.97 1.03 -16.52
C TYR A 57 -10.90 0.15 -17.20
N LEU A 58 -9.74 -0.05 -16.63
CA LEU A 58 -8.63 -0.78 -17.24
C LEU A 58 -8.66 -2.27 -16.85
N ASP A 59 -9.12 -3.14 -17.74
CA ASP A 59 -9.34 -4.58 -17.48
C ASP A 59 -8.09 -5.31 -16.98
N ASN A 60 -6.91 -4.92 -17.40
CA ASN A 60 -5.65 -5.56 -17.04
C ASN A 60 -5.06 -5.06 -15.71
N ILE A 61 -5.71 -4.13 -15.00
CA ILE A 61 -5.33 -3.71 -13.66
C ILE A 61 -6.34 -4.32 -12.68
N HIS A 62 -5.85 -5.09 -11.71
CA HIS A 62 -6.69 -5.93 -10.86
C HIS A 62 -6.97 -5.33 -9.49
N SER A 63 -6.14 -4.43 -9.02
CA SER A 63 -6.30 -3.73 -7.74
C SER A 63 -5.87 -2.27 -7.82
N TYR A 64 -6.32 -1.50 -6.85
CA TYR A 64 -6.00 -0.09 -6.72
C TYR A 64 -5.37 0.20 -5.37
N SER A 65 -4.28 0.91 -5.35
CA SER A 65 -3.73 1.55 -4.16
C SER A 65 -3.74 3.06 -4.33
N ARG A 66 -3.86 3.79 -3.23
CA ARG A 66 -3.87 5.25 -3.28
C ARG A 66 -2.70 5.81 -4.11
N PHE A 67 -3.03 6.48 -5.18
CA PHE A 67 -2.07 6.93 -6.18
C PHE A 67 -1.44 8.28 -5.84
N VAL A 68 -2.22 9.15 -5.21
CA VAL A 68 -1.78 10.48 -4.81
C VAL A 68 -2.21 10.79 -3.38
N VAL A 69 -1.47 11.67 -2.72
CA VAL A 69 -1.80 12.19 -1.39
C VAL A 69 -2.50 13.53 -1.57
N PRO A 70 -3.80 13.65 -1.24
CA PRO A 70 -4.52 14.93 -1.37
C PRO A 70 -3.95 15.94 -0.39
N THR A 71 -3.40 17.03 -0.90
CA THR A 71 -2.67 18.02 -0.10
C THR A 71 -3.59 18.95 0.67
N GLU A 72 -4.83 19.13 0.22
CA GLU A 72 -5.83 19.95 0.90
C GLU A 72 -6.35 19.34 2.21
N LEU A 73 -6.07 18.07 2.47
CA LEU A 73 -6.51 17.36 3.67
C LEU A 73 -5.37 17.17 4.69
N SER A 74 -4.21 17.77 4.49
CA SER A 74 -3.00 17.53 5.29
C SER A 74 -3.08 18.01 6.75
N GLU A 75 -4.02 18.89 7.09
CA GLU A 75 -4.17 19.45 8.44
C GLU A 75 -4.82 18.48 9.44
N ASP A 76 -5.68 17.56 8.96
CA ASP A 76 -6.33 16.54 9.77
C ASP A 76 -6.16 15.15 9.15
N LEU A 77 -5.26 14.37 9.72
CA LEU A 77 -4.90 13.05 9.22
C LEU A 77 -6.04 12.04 9.29
N LEU A 78 -6.97 12.16 10.26
CA LEU A 78 -8.15 11.30 10.32
C LEU A 78 -9.11 11.61 9.16
N VAL A 79 -9.36 12.89 8.93
CA VAL A 79 -10.19 13.35 7.80
C VAL A 79 -9.53 12.94 6.48
N ALA A 80 -8.21 13.06 6.37
CA ALA A 80 -7.46 12.64 5.19
C ALA A 80 -7.60 11.13 4.92
N ASP A 81 -7.39 10.29 5.93
CA ASP A 81 -7.46 8.83 5.78
C ASP A 81 -8.87 8.37 5.39
N ILE A 82 -9.91 8.86 6.09
CA ILE A 82 -11.31 8.48 5.80
C ILE A 82 -11.74 8.95 4.41
N ASN A 83 -11.48 10.22 4.05
CA ASN A 83 -11.90 10.73 2.75
C ASN A 83 -11.12 10.08 1.60
N THR A 84 -9.84 9.78 1.80
CA THR A 84 -9.04 9.08 0.80
C THR A 84 -9.54 7.66 0.59
N ALA A 85 -9.85 6.93 1.67
CA ALA A 85 -10.47 5.62 1.59
C ALA A 85 -11.83 5.68 0.88
N TYR A 86 -12.69 6.63 1.25
CA TYR A 86 -13.99 6.85 0.63
C TYR A 86 -13.87 7.14 -0.88
N ALA A 87 -13.03 8.10 -1.27
CA ALA A 87 -12.84 8.46 -2.67
C ALA A 87 -12.30 7.29 -3.50
N SER A 88 -11.37 6.51 -2.94
CA SER A 88 -10.84 5.31 -3.58
C SER A 88 -11.94 4.29 -3.86
N LEU A 89 -12.74 3.96 -2.85
CA LEU A 89 -13.81 2.97 -2.94
C LEU A 89 -14.98 3.43 -3.81
N MET A 90 -15.26 4.72 -3.87
CA MET A 90 -16.27 5.29 -4.77
C MET A 90 -15.83 5.27 -6.24
N GLY A 91 -14.53 5.26 -6.49
CA GLY A 91 -13.98 5.30 -7.84
C GLY A 91 -13.85 3.94 -8.50
N THR A 92 -13.75 2.84 -7.75
CA THR A 92 -13.51 1.50 -8.31
C THR A 92 -14.24 0.41 -7.54
N GLN A 93 -14.66 -0.64 -8.25
CA GLN A 93 -15.16 -1.89 -7.68
C GLN A 93 -14.04 -2.94 -7.45
N LYS A 94 -12.82 -2.62 -7.86
CA LYS A 94 -11.67 -3.49 -7.69
C LYS A 94 -11.17 -3.46 -6.25
N HIS A 95 -10.45 -4.51 -5.87
CA HIS A 95 -9.84 -4.59 -4.56
C HIS A 95 -8.94 -3.37 -4.30
N THR A 96 -9.07 -2.76 -3.13
CA THR A 96 -8.38 -1.49 -2.83
C THR A 96 -7.42 -1.64 -1.66
N ALA A 97 -6.21 -1.16 -1.81
CA ALA A 97 -5.24 -1.02 -0.73
C ALA A 97 -5.39 0.36 -0.06
N LEU A 98 -5.63 0.36 1.23
CA LEU A 98 -5.74 1.56 2.05
C LEU A 98 -4.45 1.79 2.84
N THR A 99 -4.08 3.05 3.01
CA THR A 99 -2.98 3.47 3.87
C THR A 99 -3.52 4.32 5.01
N PHE A 100 -2.90 4.20 6.17
CA PHE A 100 -3.27 4.96 7.36
C PHE A 100 -2.09 5.80 7.83
N SER A 101 -2.38 7.01 8.20
CA SER A 101 -1.39 7.95 8.74
C SER A 101 -1.08 7.70 10.22
N ASP A 102 -1.99 7.02 10.95
CA ASP A 102 -1.89 6.76 12.38
C ASP A 102 -2.73 5.51 12.72
N GLY A 103 -2.26 4.71 13.67
CA GLY A 103 -2.99 3.51 14.14
C GLY A 103 -4.38 3.80 14.68
N LYS A 104 -4.60 4.95 15.31
CA LYS A 104 -5.92 5.38 15.81
C LYS A 104 -6.95 5.59 14.70
N ASN A 105 -6.51 5.84 13.45
CA ASN A 105 -7.39 6.09 12.31
C ASN A 105 -7.93 4.79 11.70
N VAL A 106 -7.36 3.65 12.03
CA VAL A 106 -7.79 2.35 11.50
C VAL A 106 -9.24 2.05 11.90
N LYS A 107 -9.57 2.18 13.18
CA LYS A 107 -10.92 1.86 13.69
C LYS A 107 -12.02 2.71 13.05
N PRO A 108 -11.95 4.05 13.02
CA PRO A 108 -12.98 4.87 12.38
C PRO A 108 -13.14 4.55 10.88
N THR A 109 -12.05 4.22 10.20
CA THR A 109 -12.11 3.83 8.79
C THR A 109 -12.82 2.47 8.63
N LEU A 110 -12.54 1.49 9.49
CA LEU A 110 -13.25 0.20 9.48
C LEU A 110 -14.75 0.35 9.78
N GLU A 111 -15.16 1.26 10.65
CA GLU A 111 -16.55 1.57 10.90
C GLU A 111 -17.26 2.09 9.63
N MET A 112 -16.57 2.92 8.83
CA MET A 112 -17.05 3.32 7.50
C MET A 112 -17.14 2.12 6.55
N LEU A 113 -16.14 1.23 6.53
CA LEU A 113 -16.14 0.04 5.68
C LEU A 113 -17.28 -0.92 6.06
N ASP A 114 -17.60 -1.06 7.32
CA ASP A 114 -18.73 -1.84 7.81
C ASP A 114 -20.08 -1.26 7.33
N ILE A 115 -20.23 0.06 7.34
CA ILE A 115 -21.42 0.71 6.77
C ILE A 115 -21.55 0.39 5.27
N ILE A 116 -20.46 0.47 4.53
CA ILE A 116 -20.42 0.14 3.08
C ILE A 116 -20.76 -1.35 2.86
N ALA A 117 -20.29 -2.23 3.75
CA ALA A 117 -20.53 -3.68 3.69
C ALA A 117 -21.97 -4.08 4.10
N GLY A 118 -22.74 -3.18 4.70
CA GLY A 118 -24.13 -3.39 5.09
C GLY A 118 -24.40 -3.52 6.58
N GLY A 119 -23.38 -3.39 7.44
CA GLY A 119 -23.53 -3.39 8.89
C GLY A 119 -22.26 -3.74 9.66
N GLU A 120 -22.35 -3.65 10.97
CA GLU A 120 -21.23 -3.92 11.88
C GLU A 120 -20.67 -5.35 11.69
N GLY A 121 -19.37 -5.45 11.48
CA GLY A 121 -18.63 -6.70 11.28
C GLY A 121 -18.82 -7.37 9.91
N GLU A 122 -19.60 -6.78 9.00
CA GLU A 122 -19.83 -7.36 7.67
C GLU A 122 -18.58 -7.21 6.77
N PHE A 123 -17.83 -6.12 6.90
CA PHE A 123 -16.59 -5.95 6.17
C PHE A 123 -15.59 -7.10 6.41
N ILE A 124 -15.39 -7.49 7.67
CA ILE A 124 -14.42 -8.54 8.02
C ILE A 124 -14.83 -9.93 7.51
N LYS A 125 -16.13 -10.18 7.34
CA LYS A 125 -16.63 -11.45 6.77
C LYS A 125 -16.29 -11.59 5.28
N ARG A 126 -16.30 -10.47 4.55
CA ARG A 126 -15.98 -10.40 3.13
C ARG A 126 -15.19 -9.13 2.79
N PRO A 127 -13.90 -9.07 3.11
CA PRO A 127 -13.11 -7.88 2.87
C PRO A 127 -12.98 -7.57 1.37
N PHE A 128 -13.27 -6.35 0.99
CA PHE A 128 -13.10 -5.84 -0.38
C PHE A 128 -11.92 -4.87 -0.49
N CYS A 129 -11.25 -4.62 0.61
CA CYS A 129 -10.00 -3.87 0.67
C CYS A 129 -9.12 -4.38 1.80
N HIS A 130 -7.89 -3.94 1.84
CA HIS A 130 -6.95 -4.19 2.91
C HIS A 130 -6.26 -2.89 3.32
N GLY A 131 -5.70 -2.86 4.53
CA GLY A 131 -4.96 -1.72 5.04
C GLY A 131 -3.54 -2.12 5.42
N GLY A 132 -2.68 -1.15 5.68
CA GLY A 132 -1.33 -1.42 6.15
C GLY A 132 -0.28 -0.48 5.59
N GLY A 133 0.95 -0.96 5.50
CA GLY A 133 2.08 -0.19 5.02
C GLY A 133 3.42 -0.87 5.30
N CYS A 134 4.48 -0.08 5.18
CA CYS A 134 5.85 -0.55 5.40
C CYS A 134 6.16 -0.61 6.89
N THR A 135 6.03 -1.77 7.54
CA THR A 135 6.41 -1.92 8.96
C THR A 135 7.91 -1.74 9.19
N ILE A 136 8.71 -1.92 8.14
CA ILE A 136 10.15 -1.67 8.18
C ILE A 136 10.51 -0.45 7.35
N VAL A 137 11.29 0.42 7.93
CA VAL A 137 12.00 1.52 7.28
C VAL A 137 13.40 1.03 6.94
N SER A 138 13.69 0.92 5.65
CA SER A 138 15.00 0.46 5.19
C SER A 138 16.11 1.49 5.53
N PRO A 139 17.28 1.04 6.03
CA PRO A 139 17.68 -0.34 6.21
C PRO A 139 17.31 -0.92 7.58
N LEU A 140 16.66 -2.08 7.59
CA LEU A 140 16.57 -3.01 8.72
C LEU A 140 16.01 -2.42 10.04
N GLN A 141 15.11 -1.44 9.98
CA GLN A 141 14.57 -0.76 11.15
C GLN A 141 13.04 -0.80 11.16
N TYR A 142 12.44 -1.28 12.25
CA TYR A 142 11.00 -1.15 12.43
C TYR A 142 10.59 0.31 12.60
N GLY A 143 9.58 0.74 11.84
CA GLY A 143 8.97 2.07 11.96
C GLY A 143 7.87 2.06 13.00
N THR A 144 7.94 2.95 13.99
CA THR A 144 6.98 3.00 15.11
C THR A 144 5.56 3.18 14.60
N ASP A 145 5.31 4.23 13.81
CA ASP A 145 3.96 4.59 13.34
C ASP A 145 3.33 3.47 12.48
N ASN A 146 4.11 2.89 11.58
CA ASN A 146 3.65 1.79 10.73
C ASN A 146 3.40 0.50 11.52
N CYS A 147 4.19 0.22 12.55
CA CYS A 147 3.94 -0.90 13.45
C CYS A 147 2.67 -0.68 14.28
N GLU A 148 2.39 0.55 14.71
CA GLU A 148 1.14 0.90 15.40
C GLU A 148 -0.08 0.72 14.50
N VAL A 149 0.00 1.10 13.23
CA VAL A 149 -1.04 0.82 12.22
C VAL A 149 -1.25 -0.69 12.05
N ALA A 150 -0.15 -1.45 11.94
CA ALA A 150 -0.22 -2.91 11.84
C ALA A 150 -0.89 -3.53 13.07
N LEU A 151 -0.48 -3.12 14.27
CA LEU A 151 -1.06 -3.59 15.54
C LEU A 151 -2.58 -3.29 15.62
N ALA A 152 -2.99 -2.08 15.29
CA ALA A 152 -4.40 -1.69 15.28
C ALA A 152 -5.20 -2.54 14.29
N SER A 153 -4.66 -2.76 13.08
CA SER A 153 -5.31 -3.59 12.06
C SER A 153 -5.45 -5.05 12.53
N LEU A 154 -4.40 -5.62 13.13
CA LEU A 154 -4.42 -6.98 13.66
C LEU A 154 -5.44 -7.15 14.80
N GLN A 155 -5.54 -6.18 15.70
CA GLN A 155 -6.53 -6.18 16.79
C GLN A 155 -7.98 -6.20 16.27
N LEU A 156 -8.22 -5.52 15.17
CA LEU A 156 -9.53 -5.40 14.54
C LEU A 156 -9.81 -6.48 13.48
N ASN A 157 -8.94 -7.46 13.32
CA ASN A 157 -9.02 -8.51 12.28
C ASN A 157 -9.02 -7.97 10.84
N ALA A 158 -8.62 -6.74 10.61
CA ALA A 158 -8.56 -6.16 9.27
C ALA A 158 -7.44 -6.82 8.45
N PRO A 159 -7.69 -7.19 7.19
CA PRO A 159 -6.62 -7.68 6.31
C PRO A 159 -5.51 -6.65 6.19
N ILE A 160 -4.28 -7.11 6.26
CA ILE A 160 -3.10 -6.25 6.25
C ILE A 160 -2.21 -6.54 5.04
N TRP A 161 -1.56 -5.50 4.54
CA TRP A 161 -0.50 -5.64 3.58
C TRP A 161 0.84 -5.14 4.13
N VAL A 162 1.91 -5.74 3.64
CA VAL A 162 3.28 -5.38 3.98
C VAL A 162 4.06 -5.24 2.68
N VAL A 163 4.50 -4.03 2.39
CA VAL A 163 5.39 -3.72 1.27
C VAL A 163 6.64 -3.10 1.81
N ILE A 164 7.77 -3.60 1.36
CA ILE A 164 9.08 -3.10 1.76
C ILE A 164 9.78 -2.54 0.54
N ALA A 165 10.22 -1.30 0.64
CA ALA A 165 10.68 -0.50 -0.47
C ALA A 165 12.14 0.00 -0.29
N PRO A 166 13.14 -0.89 -0.22
CA PRO A 166 14.53 -0.47 -0.11
C PRO A 166 15.00 0.15 -1.43
N GLN A 167 15.84 1.18 -1.33
CA GLN A 167 16.36 1.88 -2.50
C GLN A 167 17.80 1.44 -2.76
N SER A 168 18.02 0.76 -3.88
CA SER A 168 19.35 0.35 -4.32
C SER A 168 20.28 1.55 -4.43
N GLY A 169 21.40 1.50 -3.74
CA GLY A 169 22.37 2.57 -3.69
C GLY A 169 22.11 3.70 -2.69
N ALA A 170 20.96 3.68 -2.01
CA ALA A 170 20.61 4.66 -0.98
C ALA A 170 20.33 4.00 0.38
N THR A 171 19.22 3.26 0.51
CA THR A 171 18.83 2.55 1.74
C THR A 171 19.06 1.04 1.65
N ALA A 172 19.64 0.58 0.55
CA ALA A 172 20.06 -0.79 0.33
C ALA A 172 21.37 -0.82 -0.49
N PRO A 173 22.08 -1.96 -0.54
CA PRO A 173 23.26 -2.09 -1.39
C PRO A 173 23.00 -1.69 -2.84
N ALA A 174 23.99 -1.04 -3.47
CA ALA A 174 23.91 -0.66 -4.89
C ALA A 174 23.86 -1.87 -5.83
N ALA A 175 24.42 -3.01 -5.41
CA ALA A 175 24.32 -4.26 -6.16
C ALA A 175 22.90 -4.82 -6.03
N LEU A 176 22.21 -5.07 -7.15
CA LEU A 176 20.80 -5.55 -7.17
C LEU A 176 20.60 -6.82 -6.34
N ALA A 177 21.52 -7.80 -6.44
CA ALA A 177 21.44 -9.01 -5.61
C ALA A 177 21.45 -8.69 -4.09
N GLY A 178 22.27 -7.74 -3.67
CA GLY A 178 22.30 -7.28 -2.26
C GLY A 178 21.02 -6.55 -1.87
N CYS A 179 20.49 -5.72 -2.75
CA CYS A 179 19.22 -5.03 -2.54
C CYS A 179 18.05 -6.04 -2.39
N LEU A 180 17.98 -7.04 -3.24
CA LEU A 180 16.97 -8.11 -3.18
C LEU A 180 17.07 -8.94 -1.89
N VAL A 181 18.28 -9.28 -1.46
CA VAL A 181 18.51 -10.00 -0.19
C VAL A 181 18.00 -9.18 0.99
N GLN A 182 18.29 -7.88 1.03
CA GLN A 182 17.79 -7.00 2.08
C GLN A 182 16.27 -6.86 2.01
N ALA A 183 15.70 -6.63 0.83
CA ALA A 183 14.26 -6.52 0.64
C ALA A 183 13.52 -7.77 1.14
N LEU A 184 14.04 -8.94 0.82
CA LEU A 184 13.47 -10.20 1.28
C LEU A 184 13.60 -10.36 2.81
N ALA A 185 14.76 -10.04 3.37
CA ALA A 185 14.97 -10.13 4.82
C ALA A 185 14.02 -9.21 5.60
N GLU A 186 13.84 -7.98 5.13
CA GLU A 186 12.91 -7.00 5.71
C GLU A 186 11.45 -7.46 5.57
N THR A 187 11.08 -8.01 4.42
CA THR A 187 9.75 -8.58 4.20
C THR A 187 9.47 -9.73 5.15
N LEU A 188 10.41 -10.68 5.28
CA LEU A 188 10.27 -11.80 6.20
C LEU A 188 10.23 -11.37 7.67
N ALA A 189 11.00 -10.35 8.05
CA ALA A 189 10.94 -9.79 9.40
C ALA A 189 9.56 -9.16 9.69
N SER A 190 8.97 -8.47 8.73
CA SER A 190 7.62 -7.93 8.85
C SER A 190 6.56 -9.02 9.01
N LEU A 191 6.65 -10.08 8.20
CA LEU A 191 5.75 -11.23 8.30
C LEU A 191 5.88 -11.95 9.63
N LEU A 192 7.12 -12.14 10.11
CA LEU A 192 7.38 -12.73 11.41
C LEU A 192 6.77 -11.91 12.54
N LEU A 193 6.90 -10.58 12.51
CA LEU A 193 6.27 -9.70 13.50
C LEU A 193 4.75 -9.92 13.55
N ILE A 194 4.10 -9.95 12.38
CA ILE A 194 2.65 -10.13 12.28
C ILE A 194 2.24 -11.51 12.80
N ASP A 195 2.94 -12.56 12.40
CA ASP A 195 2.62 -13.93 12.82
C ASP A 195 2.85 -14.15 14.32
N LEU A 196 3.89 -13.56 14.91
CA LEU A 196 4.11 -13.61 16.36
C LEU A 196 3.00 -12.91 17.16
N ILE A 197 2.44 -11.83 16.62
CA ILE A 197 1.35 -11.11 17.29
C ILE A 197 0.01 -11.84 17.09
N LYS A 198 -0.24 -12.30 15.87
CA LYS A 198 -1.49 -12.96 15.48
C LYS A 198 -1.25 -14.09 14.49
N PRO A 199 -0.98 -15.29 14.99
CA PRO A 199 -0.71 -16.45 14.14
C PRO A 199 -1.84 -16.72 13.14
N GLY A 200 -1.48 -16.91 11.87
CA GLY A 200 -2.42 -17.21 10.79
C GLY A 200 -3.27 -16.03 10.30
N HIS A 201 -2.92 -14.80 10.65
CA HIS A 201 -3.62 -13.63 10.10
C HIS A 201 -3.32 -13.49 8.59
N PRO A 202 -4.35 -13.19 7.74
CA PRO A 202 -4.13 -13.01 6.32
C PRO A 202 -3.29 -11.76 6.04
N VAL A 203 -2.20 -11.93 5.27
CA VAL A 203 -1.27 -10.87 4.91
C VAL A 203 -1.01 -10.90 3.41
N ILE A 204 -1.14 -9.76 2.76
CA ILE A 204 -0.63 -9.51 1.42
C ILE A 204 0.78 -8.93 1.59
N PHE A 205 1.78 -9.45 0.89
CA PHE A 205 3.14 -8.97 1.04
C PHE A 205 3.92 -8.98 -0.27
N GLY A 206 4.92 -8.13 -0.36
CA GLY A 206 5.87 -8.14 -1.47
C GLY A 206 7.06 -7.22 -1.21
N PRO A 207 8.27 -7.64 -1.60
CA PRO A 207 9.39 -6.72 -1.71
C PRO A 207 9.18 -5.81 -2.93
N TRP A 208 9.46 -4.54 -2.73
CA TRP A 208 9.39 -3.54 -3.80
C TRP A 208 10.69 -2.71 -3.84
N PRO A 209 11.79 -3.32 -4.28
CA PRO A 209 13.07 -2.62 -4.36
C PRO A 209 13.03 -1.56 -5.46
N PHE A 210 13.54 -0.37 -5.13
CA PHE A 210 13.68 0.73 -6.06
C PHE A 210 15.12 0.93 -6.50
N VAL A 211 15.30 1.44 -7.71
CA VAL A 211 16.62 1.85 -8.21
C VAL A 211 16.76 3.35 -8.11
N THR A 212 17.85 3.81 -7.48
CA THR A 212 18.21 5.22 -7.41
C THR A 212 19.33 5.51 -8.41
N ASP A 213 19.16 6.53 -9.25
CA ASP A 213 20.28 7.05 -10.05
C ASP A 213 21.27 7.74 -9.12
N LEU A 214 22.39 7.07 -8.86
CA LEU A 214 23.42 7.55 -7.95
C LEU A 214 24.11 8.87 -8.40
N ARG A 215 23.95 9.26 -9.66
CA ARG A 215 24.54 10.51 -10.19
C ARG A 215 23.67 11.71 -9.88
N THR A 216 22.36 11.52 -9.92
CA THR A 216 21.38 12.61 -9.78
C THR A 216 20.62 12.55 -8.45
N GLY A 217 20.66 11.42 -7.75
CA GLY A 217 19.83 11.15 -6.60
C GLY A 217 18.34 10.95 -6.98
N ALA A 218 18.02 10.91 -8.27
CA ALA A 218 16.67 10.74 -8.73
C ALA A 218 16.19 9.31 -8.51
N PHE A 219 15.00 9.22 -8.00
CA PHE A 219 14.26 7.97 -7.85
C PHE A 219 13.70 7.55 -9.20
N SER A 220 13.96 6.32 -9.60
CA SER A 220 13.44 5.71 -10.81
C SER A 220 12.52 4.55 -10.42
N GLY A 221 11.23 4.73 -10.62
CA GLY A 221 10.25 3.67 -10.49
C GLY A 221 9.87 3.10 -11.86
N GLY A 222 9.61 1.79 -11.95
CA GLY A 222 9.21 1.10 -13.17
C GLY A 222 10.36 0.77 -14.11
N GLY A 223 11.57 0.67 -13.59
CA GLY A 223 12.71 0.11 -14.31
C GLY A 223 12.57 -1.40 -14.49
N GLY A 224 13.22 -1.99 -15.51
CA GLY A 224 13.23 -3.44 -15.72
C GLY A 224 13.81 -4.23 -14.55
N GLU A 225 14.52 -3.58 -13.64
CA GLU A 225 15.08 -4.14 -12.43
C GLU A 225 14.03 -4.39 -11.33
N GLU A 226 12.84 -3.81 -11.47
CA GLU A 226 11.72 -3.99 -10.53
C GLU A 226 10.80 -5.14 -10.94
N ALA A 227 10.98 -5.69 -12.13
CA ALA A 227 10.16 -6.73 -12.72
C ALA A 227 10.52 -8.16 -12.25
#